data_884f733448e23c26e31289c23b14c7e9
#
_entry.id   884f733448e23c26e31289c23b14c7e9
#
_cell.length_a   1.000
_cell.length_b   1.000
_cell.length_c   1.000
_cell.angle_alpha   90.00
_cell.angle_beta   90.00
_cell.angle_gamma   90.00
#
_symmetry.space_group_name_H-M   'P 1'
#
loop_
_entity.id
_entity.type
_entity.pdbx_description
1 polymer ?
#
loop_
_entity_poly.entity_id
_entity_poly.type
_entity_poly.pdbx_seq_one_letter_code
_entity_poly.pdbx_strand_id
1 'polypeptide(L)'
;AGSLPKPSWLAQPETLWSPWKLQGDELADGKKDALRLSLADQLQAGVDIVSDGEQTRQHFVTTFIEHLSGVDFEKREIVKIRDRYDASVPTVVGEVSRQKPVFVDDAKFLRQQTSQPIKWALPGPMTMIDTLYDSHYKSREKLAWEFAKILNQEAKELEAAGVDIIQFDEPAFNVFFDEVNDWGIATLERAIEGLKCETAVHICYGYGIKANTDWKKTLGSEWRQYEEIFPKLQK
;
A
#
# COMPACT_ATOMS: atom_id res chain seq x y z
N ALA A 1 2.23 7.53 -11.10
CA ALA A 1 2.25 6.13 -11.52
C ALA A 1 2.06 5.25 -10.29
N GLY A 2 1.42 4.12 -10.43
CA GLY A 2 1.33 3.09 -9.40
C GLY A 2 2.33 1.97 -9.68
N SER A 3 1.93 0.73 -9.40
CA SER A 3 2.74 -0.45 -9.67
C SER A 3 2.98 -0.62 -11.17
N LEU A 4 4.25 -0.72 -11.55
CA LEU A 4 4.66 -1.05 -12.93
C LEU A 4 5.00 -2.55 -13.02
N PRO A 5 4.87 -3.16 -14.22
CA PRO A 5 5.26 -4.55 -14.42
C PRO A 5 6.72 -4.78 -14.00
N LYS A 6 6.97 -5.83 -13.22
CA LYS A 6 8.33 -6.22 -12.88
C LYS A 6 9.00 -6.90 -14.06
N PRO A 7 10.33 -6.72 -14.24
CA PRO A 7 11.06 -7.47 -15.25
C PRO A 7 10.91 -8.97 -15.05
N SER A 8 10.74 -9.71 -16.17
CA SER A 8 10.50 -11.15 -16.14
C SER A 8 11.67 -11.98 -15.57
N TRP A 9 12.86 -11.39 -15.52
CA TRP A 9 14.04 -12.00 -14.86
C TRP A 9 14.00 -11.83 -13.34
N LEU A 10 13.32 -10.79 -12.81
CA LEU A 10 13.25 -10.52 -11.36
C LEU A 10 12.10 -11.30 -10.71
N ALA A 11 10.92 -11.30 -11.31
CA ALA A 11 9.73 -11.90 -10.73
C ALA A 11 8.88 -12.62 -11.80
N GLN A 12 8.02 -13.52 -11.35
CA GLN A 12 7.11 -14.24 -12.25
C GLN A 12 6.06 -13.25 -12.77
N PRO A 13 5.88 -13.14 -14.10
CA PRO A 13 4.87 -12.27 -14.68
C PRO A 13 3.45 -12.79 -14.46
N GLU A 14 2.46 -11.91 -14.66
CA GLU A 14 1.02 -12.20 -14.66
C GLU A 14 0.46 -12.81 -13.36
N THR A 15 1.14 -12.60 -12.25
CA THR A 15 0.68 -13.00 -10.92
C THR A 15 0.54 -11.78 -10.01
N LEU A 16 -0.58 -11.70 -9.26
CA LEU A 16 -0.84 -10.59 -8.34
C LEU A 16 0.23 -10.52 -7.24
N TRP A 17 0.70 -11.67 -6.80
CA TRP A 17 1.77 -11.84 -5.82
C TRP A 17 2.96 -12.52 -6.49
N SER A 18 3.70 -11.72 -7.26
CA SER A 18 4.76 -12.22 -8.11
C SER A 18 5.92 -12.84 -7.31
N PRO A 19 6.10 -14.17 -7.31
CA PRO A 19 7.25 -14.78 -6.67
C PRO A 19 8.56 -14.26 -7.27
N TRP A 20 9.54 -14.00 -6.40
CA TRP A 20 10.88 -13.64 -6.82
C TRP A 20 11.57 -14.84 -7.49
N LYS A 21 12.31 -14.58 -8.56
CA LYS A 21 13.13 -15.57 -9.27
C LYS A 21 14.57 -15.60 -8.79
N LEU A 22 15.00 -14.54 -8.13
CA LEU A 22 16.33 -14.35 -7.55
C LEU A 22 16.28 -14.52 -6.03
N GLN A 23 17.43 -14.71 -5.40
CA GLN A 23 17.57 -14.87 -3.95
C GLN A 23 18.81 -14.13 -3.44
N GLY A 24 18.85 -13.88 -2.11
CA GLY A 24 20.01 -13.28 -1.45
C GLY A 24 20.44 -11.94 -2.08
N ASP A 25 21.74 -11.78 -2.24
CA ASP A 25 22.34 -10.55 -2.80
C ASP A 25 21.90 -10.30 -4.25
N GLU A 26 21.73 -11.35 -5.06
CA GLU A 26 21.24 -11.23 -6.43
C GLU A 26 19.83 -10.63 -6.47
N LEU A 27 18.96 -10.99 -5.52
CA LEU A 27 17.64 -10.39 -5.41
C LEU A 27 17.72 -8.93 -4.99
N ALA A 28 18.59 -8.61 -4.02
CA ALA A 28 18.77 -7.24 -3.55
C ALA A 28 19.26 -6.32 -4.69
N ASP A 29 20.25 -6.76 -5.47
CA ASP A 29 20.76 -6.02 -6.61
C ASP A 29 19.72 -5.97 -7.75
N GLY A 30 19.05 -7.07 -8.04
CA GLY A 30 18.01 -7.13 -9.04
C GLY A 30 16.84 -6.17 -8.75
N LYS A 31 16.45 -5.99 -7.50
CA LYS A 31 15.45 -5.01 -7.10
C LYS A 31 15.89 -3.57 -7.40
N LYS A 32 17.17 -3.24 -7.11
CA LYS A 32 17.74 -1.92 -7.43
C LYS A 32 17.78 -1.67 -8.94
N ASP A 33 18.17 -2.68 -9.72
CA ASP A 33 18.22 -2.56 -11.18
C ASP A 33 16.82 -2.41 -11.79
N ALA A 34 15.85 -3.15 -11.28
CA ALA A 34 14.44 -2.98 -11.71
C ALA A 34 13.89 -1.59 -11.37
N LEU A 35 14.26 -1.05 -10.20
CA LEU A 35 13.90 0.33 -9.81
C LEU A 35 14.53 1.35 -10.77
N ARG A 36 15.82 1.19 -11.13
CA ARG A 36 16.49 2.06 -12.12
C ARG A 36 15.81 2.01 -13.49
N LEU A 37 15.44 0.81 -13.96
CA LEU A 37 14.73 0.63 -15.22
C LEU A 37 13.35 1.31 -15.18
N SER A 38 12.59 1.08 -14.13
CA SER A 38 11.29 1.74 -13.93
C SER A 38 11.41 3.26 -13.90
N LEU A 39 12.43 3.79 -13.24
CA LEU A 39 12.70 5.23 -13.22
C LEU A 39 13.08 5.75 -14.62
N ALA A 40 13.94 5.06 -15.34
CA ALA A 40 14.35 5.44 -16.68
C ALA A 40 13.15 5.51 -17.64
N ASP A 41 12.25 4.53 -17.59
CA ASP A 41 11.02 4.52 -18.40
C ASP A 41 10.12 5.73 -18.09
N GLN A 42 9.95 6.07 -16.80
CA GLN A 42 9.16 7.23 -16.37
C GLN A 42 9.78 8.55 -16.86
N LEU A 43 11.10 8.71 -16.71
CA LEU A 43 11.80 9.92 -17.17
C LEU A 43 11.76 10.04 -18.69
N GLN A 44 11.95 8.94 -19.41
CA GLN A 44 11.86 8.93 -20.89
C GLN A 44 10.44 9.26 -21.37
N ALA A 45 9.41 8.84 -20.63
CA ALA A 45 8.02 9.18 -20.91
C ALA A 45 7.65 10.63 -20.54
N GLY A 46 8.55 11.40 -19.95
CA GLY A 46 8.31 12.79 -19.54
C GLY A 46 7.39 12.93 -18.31
N VAL A 47 7.43 11.95 -17.39
CA VAL A 47 6.66 12.00 -16.15
C VAL A 47 7.30 13.01 -15.18
N ASP A 48 6.53 14.01 -14.72
CA ASP A 48 7.01 15.07 -13.84
C ASP A 48 7.26 14.58 -12.39
N ILE A 49 6.41 13.69 -11.90
CA ILE A 49 6.49 13.12 -10.55
C ILE A 49 6.72 11.62 -10.67
N VAL A 50 7.89 11.15 -10.28
CA VAL A 50 8.29 9.75 -10.43
C VAL A 50 8.04 8.94 -9.17
N SER A 51 8.06 7.61 -9.29
CA SER A 51 7.94 6.66 -8.19
C SER A 51 8.93 5.50 -8.35
N ASP A 52 9.03 4.65 -7.34
CA ASP A 52 9.79 3.39 -7.42
C ASP A 52 9.14 2.34 -8.35
N GLY A 53 7.91 2.61 -8.87
CA GLY A 53 7.11 1.66 -9.65
C GLY A 53 6.78 0.38 -8.88
N GLU A 54 6.94 0.37 -7.55
CA GLU A 54 6.78 -0.78 -6.66
C GLU A 54 7.65 -1.99 -7.03
N GLN A 55 8.82 -1.74 -7.63
CA GLN A 55 9.69 -2.80 -8.13
C GLN A 55 10.32 -3.64 -7.02
N THR A 56 10.45 -3.10 -5.80
CA THR A 56 11.05 -3.80 -4.66
C THR A 56 10.04 -4.60 -3.82
N ARG A 57 8.75 -4.52 -4.16
CA ARG A 57 7.62 -5.13 -3.44
C ARG A 57 6.93 -6.21 -4.25
N GLN A 58 6.56 -7.33 -3.61
CA GLN A 58 5.71 -8.35 -4.25
C GLN A 58 4.24 -7.90 -4.29
N HIS A 59 3.79 -7.27 -3.21
CA HIS A 59 2.43 -6.76 -3.09
C HIS A 59 2.41 -5.48 -2.27
N PHE A 60 1.59 -4.50 -2.66
CA PHE A 60 1.61 -3.16 -2.07
C PHE A 60 1.24 -3.12 -0.57
N VAL A 61 0.45 -4.07 -0.06
CA VAL A 61 0.05 -4.15 1.36
C VAL A 61 0.94 -5.13 2.11
N THR A 62 0.95 -6.38 1.67
CA THR A 62 1.53 -7.48 2.46
C THR A 62 3.03 -7.39 2.57
N THR A 63 3.74 -6.84 1.58
CA THR A 63 5.18 -6.61 1.72
C THR A 63 5.50 -5.65 2.87
N PHE A 64 4.64 -4.66 3.15
CA PHE A 64 4.81 -3.83 4.34
C PHE A 64 4.55 -4.62 5.62
N ILE A 65 3.46 -5.37 5.66
CA ILE A 65 3.04 -6.15 6.85
C ILE A 65 4.06 -7.24 7.20
N GLU A 66 4.73 -7.86 6.22
CA GLU A 66 5.78 -8.87 6.44
C GLU A 66 6.94 -8.40 7.31
N HIS A 67 7.15 -7.08 7.40
CA HIS A 67 8.21 -6.47 8.20
C HIS A 67 7.75 -6.05 9.61
N LEU A 68 6.50 -6.34 9.97
CA LEU A 68 5.93 -6.00 11.27
C LEU A 68 5.95 -7.20 12.22
N SER A 69 6.13 -6.94 13.50
CA SER A 69 5.89 -7.92 14.57
C SER A 69 4.40 -8.02 14.88
N GLY A 70 3.98 -9.10 15.50
CA GLY A 70 2.58 -9.32 15.91
C GLY A 70 1.70 -9.94 14.84
N VAL A 71 2.23 -10.21 13.63
CA VAL A 71 1.54 -10.89 12.52
C VAL A 71 2.21 -12.22 12.21
N ASP A 72 1.42 -13.29 12.18
CA ASP A 72 1.86 -14.63 11.85
C ASP A 72 1.42 -15.00 10.42
N PHE A 73 2.39 -15.13 9.51
CA PHE A 73 2.16 -15.44 8.10
C PHE A 73 1.93 -16.93 7.83
N GLU A 74 2.32 -17.80 8.77
CA GLU A 74 2.06 -19.24 8.68
C GLU A 74 0.65 -19.58 9.16
N LYS A 75 0.14 -18.83 10.15
CA LYS A 75 -1.24 -18.94 10.61
C LYS A 75 -2.17 -18.14 9.71
N ARG A 76 -2.88 -18.86 8.85
CA ARG A 76 -3.72 -18.21 7.83
C ARG A 76 -5.20 -18.55 8.06
N GLU A 77 -6.02 -17.54 7.81
CA GLU A 77 -7.48 -17.64 7.88
C GLU A 77 -8.11 -17.16 6.56
N ILE A 78 -9.32 -17.65 6.27
CA ILE A 78 -10.07 -17.19 5.12
C ILE A 78 -10.91 -15.98 5.53
N VAL A 79 -10.67 -14.85 4.88
CA VAL A 79 -11.48 -13.62 5.05
C VAL A 79 -12.02 -13.13 3.72
N LYS A 80 -13.10 -12.39 3.79
CA LYS A 80 -13.70 -11.76 2.61
C LYS A 80 -13.06 -10.38 2.39
N ILE A 81 -12.28 -10.25 1.33
CA ILE A 81 -11.62 -8.99 0.96
C ILE A 81 -12.65 -8.05 0.33
N ARG A 82 -12.84 -6.86 0.93
CA ARG A 82 -13.77 -5.82 0.45
C ARG A 82 -15.14 -6.36 0.09
N ASP A 83 -15.62 -7.33 0.86
CA ASP A 83 -16.90 -8.03 0.61
C ASP A 83 -17.08 -8.63 -0.80
N ARG A 84 -15.98 -8.86 -1.53
CA ARG A 84 -16.00 -9.27 -2.95
C ARG A 84 -15.53 -10.69 -3.22
N TYR A 85 -14.48 -11.14 -2.52
CA TYR A 85 -13.91 -12.47 -2.71
C TYR A 85 -13.20 -12.96 -1.47
N ASP A 86 -13.14 -14.26 -1.30
CA ASP A 86 -12.46 -14.91 -0.20
C ASP A 86 -10.94 -15.02 -0.50
N ALA A 87 -10.13 -14.71 0.49
CA ALA A 87 -8.68 -14.84 0.41
C ALA A 87 -8.10 -15.42 1.71
N SER A 88 -7.04 -16.22 1.55
CA SER A 88 -6.25 -16.70 2.68
C SER A 88 -5.27 -15.62 3.11
N VAL A 89 -5.43 -15.11 4.33
CA VAL A 89 -4.65 -13.98 4.87
C VAL A 89 -3.90 -14.36 6.13
N PRO A 90 -2.80 -13.67 6.48
CA PRO A 90 -2.10 -13.88 7.74
C PRO A 90 -2.91 -13.39 8.93
N THR A 91 -2.53 -13.86 10.12
CA THR A 91 -3.25 -13.61 11.37
C THR A 91 -2.49 -12.66 12.29
N VAL A 92 -3.15 -11.64 12.79
CA VAL A 92 -2.65 -10.81 13.89
C VAL A 92 -2.79 -11.61 15.19
N VAL A 93 -1.66 -11.97 15.80
CA VAL A 93 -1.59 -12.83 16.98
C VAL A 93 -1.09 -12.10 18.24
N GLY A 94 -0.63 -10.86 18.11
CA GLY A 94 -0.08 -10.04 19.18
C GLY A 94 -0.10 -8.56 18.83
N GLU A 95 0.49 -7.74 19.70
CA GLU A 95 0.65 -6.31 19.43
C GLU A 95 1.47 -6.08 18.16
N VAL A 96 0.90 -5.31 17.20
CA VAL A 96 1.60 -4.98 15.98
C VAL A 96 2.63 -3.88 16.23
N SER A 97 3.84 -4.06 15.73
CA SER A 97 4.89 -3.06 15.88
C SER A 97 5.90 -3.10 14.72
N ARG A 98 6.49 -1.95 14.43
CA ARG A 98 7.53 -1.78 13.42
C ARG A 98 8.89 -1.70 14.12
N GLN A 99 9.75 -2.68 13.90
CA GLN A 99 11.08 -2.74 14.55
C GLN A 99 12.13 -1.91 13.81
N LYS A 100 11.98 -1.73 12.51
CA LYS A 100 12.91 -1.01 11.63
C LYS A 100 12.16 -0.39 10.45
N PRO A 101 12.76 0.61 9.76
CA PRO A 101 12.22 1.13 8.51
C PRO A 101 11.98 0.02 7.50
N VAL A 102 10.89 0.13 6.73
CA VAL A 102 10.52 -0.88 5.73
C VAL A 102 11.00 -0.49 4.35
N PHE A 103 10.69 0.73 3.92
CA PHE A 103 10.99 1.21 2.55
C PHE A 103 11.97 2.38 2.51
N VAL A 104 12.46 2.84 3.65
CA VAL A 104 13.27 4.07 3.72
C VAL A 104 14.59 3.94 2.96
N ASP A 105 15.22 2.78 2.96
CA ASP A 105 16.47 2.56 2.23
C ASP A 105 16.24 2.51 0.71
N ASP A 106 15.12 1.95 0.26
CA ASP A 106 14.70 1.99 -1.14
C ASP A 106 14.41 3.43 -1.59
N ALA A 107 13.75 4.23 -0.73
CA ALA A 107 13.47 5.64 -1.00
C ALA A 107 14.77 6.48 -1.10
N LYS A 108 15.72 6.28 -0.19
CA LYS A 108 17.05 6.90 -0.27
C LYS A 108 17.77 6.52 -1.56
N PHE A 109 17.71 5.25 -1.94
CA PHE A 109 18.29 4.78 -3.18
C PHE A 109 17.65 5.45 -4.39
N LEU A 110 16.31 5.52 -4.46
CA LEU A 110 15.59 6.21 -5.53
C LEU A 110 15.97 7.71 -5.58
N ARG A 111 16.06 8.38 -4.41
CA ARG A 111 16.46 9.81 -4.35
C ARG A 111 17.84 10.07 -4.93
N GLN A 112 18.78 9.14 -4.78
CA GLN A 112 20.11 9.25 -5.36
C GLN A 112 20.13 9.14 -6.90
N GLN A 113 19.08 8.58 -7.51
CA GLN A 113 19.03 8.35 -8.96
C GLN A 113 18.35 9.51 -9.73
N THR A 114 17.66 10.44 -9.07
CA THR A 114 16.90 11.49 -9.74
C THR A 114 16.78 12.76 -8.90
N SER A 115 16.66 13.91 -9.56
CA SER A 115 16.27 15.18 -8.95
C SER A 115 14.77 15.49 -9.10
N GLN A 116 14.01 14.69 -9.84
CA GLN A 116 12.57 14.87 -9.99
C GLN A 116 11.84 14.67 -8.66
N PRO A 117 10.66 15.30 -8.47
CA PRO A 117 9.82 15.01 -7.34
C PRO A 117 9.47 13.51 -7.26
N ILE A 118 9.59 12.94 -6.06
CA ILE A 118 9.32 11.53 -5.80
C ILE A 118 8.00 11.38 -5.05
N LYS A 119 7.12 10.54 -5.57
CA LYS A 119 5.94 10.07 -4.87
C LYS A 119 6.16 8.63 -4.38
N TRP A 120 5.90 8.40 -3.10
CA TRP A 120 5.95 7.06 -2.48
C TRP A 120 4.56 6.62 -2.04
N ALA A 121 4.15 5.41 -2.42
CA ALA A 121 2.87 4.84 -2.00
C ALA A 121 3.06 3.91 -0.80
N LEU A 122 2.22 4.09 0.22
CA LEU A 122 2.04 3.23 1.38
C LEU A 122 0.62 2.65 1.38
N PRO A 123 0.39 1.45 1.92
CA PRO A 123 -0.98 1.02 2.17
C PRO A 123 -1.63 1.91 3.23
N GLY A 124 -2.92 2.18 3.12
CA GLY A 124 -3.64 2.89 4.17
C GLY A 124 -4.09 1.96 5.31
N PRO A 125 -4.40 2.52 6.50
CA PRO A 125 -4.75 1.72 7.68
C PRO A 125 -5.94 0.77 7.47
N MET A 126 -7.02 1.23 6.84
CA MET A 126 -8.19 0.39 6.57
C MET A 126 -7.92 -0.71 5.56
N THR A 127 -7.10 -0.42 4.55
CA THR A 127 -6.71 -1.43 3.56
C THR A 127 -5.81 -2.50 4.17
N MET A 128 -4.96 -2.14 5.14
CA MET A 128 -4.16 -3.13 5.87
C MET A 128 -5.02 -4.08 6.67
N ILE A 129 -5.96 -3.59 7.47
CA ILE A 129 -6.83 -4.45 8.29
C ILE A 129 -7.74 -5.35 7.46
N ASP A 130 -8.12 -4.92 6.26
CA ASP A 130 -8.97 -5.69 5.34
C ASP A 130 -8.24 -6.90 4.73
N THR A 131 -6.92 -6.95 4.84
CA THR A 131 -6.06 -8.03 4.32
C THR A 131 -5.50 -8.93 5.43
N LEU A 132 -6.08 -8.90 6.62
CA LEU A 132 -5.62 -9.63 7.80
C LEU A 132 -6.80 -10.26 8.54
N TYR A 133 -6.53 -11.34 9.28
CA TYR A 133 -7.43 -11.84 10.31
C TYR A 133 -6.94 -11.38 11.69
N ASP A 134 -7.79 -10.68 12.44
CA ASP A 134 -7.44 -10.17 13.76
C ASP A 134 -7.91 -11.12 14.88
N SER A 135 -6.98 -11.89 15.46
CA SER A 135 -7.26 -12.73 16.63
C SER A 135 -6.87 -12.08 17.96
N HIS A 136 -6.14 -10.96 17.92
CA HIS A 136 -5.60 -10.28 19.10
C HIS A 136 -6.46 -9.12 19.58
N TYR A 137 -6.59 -8.07 18.76
CA TYR A 137 -7.35 -6.86 19.12
C TYR A 137 -8.86 -7.08 19.11
N LYS A 138 -9.34 -7.96 18.23
CA LYS A 138 -10.77 -8.25 18.01
C LYS A 138 -11.60 -6.99 17.74
N SER A 139 -11.00 -6.02 17.09
CA SER A 139 -11.58 -4.73 16.75
C SER A 139 -10.85 -4.13 15.56
N ARG A 140 -11.55 -4.01 14.45
CA ARG A 140 -11.03 -3.40 13.22
C ARG A 140 -10.53 -1.99 13.48
N GLU A 141 -11.30 -1.19 14.22
CA GLU A 141 -10.94 0.17 14.59
C GLU A 141 -9.63 0.22 15.39
N LYS A 142 -9.51 -0.54 16.49
CA LYS A 142 -8.29 -0.55 17.31
C LYS A 142 -7.06 -0.93 16.49
N LEU A 143 -7.17 -1.98 15.67
CA LEU A 143 -6.07 -2.41 14.81
C LEU A 143 -5.71 -1.34 13.76
N ALA A 144 -6.70 -0.65 13.19
CA ALA A 144 -6.46 0.45 12.25
C ALA A 144 -5.70 1.61 12.90
N TRP A 145 -6.03 1.97 14.15
CA TRP A 145 -5.29 2.99 14.91
C TRP A 145 -3.82 2.60 15.16
N GLU A 146 -3.52 1.34 15.44
CA GLU A 146 -2.15 0.88 15.58
C GLU A 146 -1.39 0.96 14.25
N PHE A 147 -1.99 0.52 13.14
CA PHE A 147 -1.38 0.69 11.82
C PHE A 147 -1.19 2.16 11.44
N ALA A 148 -2.12 3.04 11.80
CA ALA A 148 -1.96 4.47 11.55
C ALA A 148 -0.72 5.06 12.23
N LYS A 149 -0.42 4.64 13.45
CA LYS A 149 0.80 5.05 14.17
C LYS A 149 2.07 4.54 13.50
N ILE A 150 2.06 3.26 13.09
CA ILE A 150 3.19 2.62 12.38
C ILE A 150 3.44 3.30 11.04
N LEU A 151 2.38 3.56 10.27
CA LEU A 151 2.47 4.23 8.98
C LEU A 151 2.94 5.69 9.11
N ASN A 152 2.50 6.41 10.15
CA ASN A 152 3.00 7.76 10.43
C ASN A 152 4.51 7.78 10.69
N GLN A 153 5.01 6.79 11.43
CA GLN A 153 6.44 6.67 11.67
C GLN A 153 7.21 6.40 10.36
N GLU A 154 6.75 5.45 9.54
CA GLU A 154 7.35 5.17 8.22
C GLU A 154 7.29 6.38 7.31
N ALA A 155 6.14 7.05 7.22
CA ALA A 155 5.94 8.23 6.37
C ALA A 155 6.90 9.38 6.74
N LYS A 156 7.09 9.67 8.03
CA LYS A 156 8.06 10.69 8.49
C LYS A 156 9.50 10.34 8.12
N GLU A 157 9.87 9.08 8.19
CA GLU A 157 11.21 8.64 7.81
C GLU A 157 11.40 8.65 6.29
N LEU A 158 10.35 8.35 5.50
CA LEU A 158 10.35 8.52 4.04
C LEU A 158 10.46 9.99 3.63
N GLU A 159 9.72 10.90 4.27
CA GLU A 159 9.88 12.35 4.08
C GLU A 159 11.32 12.79 4.36
N ALA A 160 11.89 12.36 5.49
CA ALA A 160 13.29 12.65 5.84
C ALA A 160 14.30 12.05 4.85
N ALA A 161 13.94 10.97 4.14
CA ALA A 161 14.74 10.36 3.09
C ALA A 161 14.65 11.11 1.74
N GLY A 162 13.83 12.17 1.65
CA GLY A 162 13.70 13.03 0.47
C GLY A 162 12.53 12.64 -0.45
N VAL A 163 11.50 12.00 0.08
CA VAL A 163 10.24 11.79 -0.62
C VAL A 163 9.42 13.09 -0.55
N ASP A 164 8.93 13.55 -1.69
CA ASP A 164 8.21 14.82 -1.83
C ASP A 164 6.70 14.66 -1.64
N ILE A 165 6.15 13.50 -1.97
CA ILE A 165 4.72 13.19 -1.87
C ILE A 165 4.52 11.81 -1.25
N ILE A 166 3.79 11.72 -0.15
CA ILE A 166 3.36 10.45 0.45
C ILE A 166 1.93 10.15 0.05
N GLN A 167 1.72 9.05 -0.67
CA GLN A 167 0.39 8.58 -1.05
C GLN A 167 -0.02 7.41 -0.18
N PHE A 168 -1.24 7.46 0.37
CA PHE A 168 -1.86 6.32 1.04
C PHE A 168 -2.89 5.66 0.14
N ASP A 169 -2.75 4.35 -0.05
CA ASP A 169 -3.67 3.56 -0.88
C ASP A 169 -4.78 2.98 0.00
N GLU A 170 -5.99 3.50 -0.17
CA GLU A 170 -7.20 3.13 0.58
C GLU A 170 -8.32 2.60 -0.32
N PRO A 171 -8.11 1.52 -1.07
CA PRO A 171 -9.20 0.90 -1.83
C PRO A 171 -10.34 0.35 -0.95
N ALA A 172 -10.14 0.17 0.34
CA ALA A 172 -11.19 -0.20 1.29
C ALA A 172 -12.22 0.91 1.49
N PHE A 173 -11.86 2.17 1.26
CA PHE A 173 -12.72 3.34 1.47
C PHE A 173 -13.96 3.34 0.56
N ASN A 174 -13.94 2.69 -0.59
CA ASN A 174 -15.11 2.63 -1.46
C ASN A 174 -16.05 1.45 -1.18
N VAL A 175 -15.91 0.81 -0.02
CA VAL A 175 -16.72 -0.35 0.39
C VAL A 175 -17.32 -0.16 1.77
N PHE A 176 -16.52 0.24 2.76
CA PHE A 176 -16.90 0.30 4.17
C PHE A 176 -17.25 1.73 4.60
N PHE A 177 -18.28 2.35 3.98
CA PHE A 177 -18.60 3.77 4.15
C PHE A 177 -18.88 4.16 5.61
N ASP A 178 -19.58 3.32 6.37
CA ASP A 178 -19.87 3.59 7.78
C ASP A 178 -18.56 3.65 8.58
N GLU A 179 -17.70 2.64 8.47
CA GLU A 179 -16.39 2.61 9.14
C GLU A 179 -15.49 3.77 8.67
N VAL A 180 -15.49 4.12 7.38
CA VAL A 180 -14.76 5.27 6.84
C VAL A 180 -15.19 6.55 7.53
N ASN A 181 -16.49 6.76 7.67
CA ASN A 181 -17.08 7.95 8.27
C ASN A 181 -16.89 8.01 9.79
N ASP A 182 -16.92 6.88 10.47
CA ASP A 182 -16.83 6.79 11.92
C ASP A 182 -15.38 6.96 12.42
N TRP A 183 -14.41 6.25 11.79
CA TRP A 183 -13.03 6.24 12.24
C TRP A 183 -11.97 6.14 11.12
N GLY A 184 -12.34 5.69 9.91
CA GLY A 184 -11.38 5.44 8.83
C GLY A 184 -10.63 6.68 8.39
N ILE A 185 -11.33 7.81 8.20
CA ILE A 185 -10.71 9.11 7.87
C ILE A 185 -9.80 9.57 9.01
N ALA A 186 -10.23 9.45 10.26
CA ALA A 186 -9.43 9.85 11.41
C ALA A 186 -8.13 9.00 11.54
N THR A 187 -8.17 7.72 11.20
CA THR A 187 -6.95 6.89 11.16
C THR A 187 -6.01 7.29 10.03
N LEU A 188 -6.54 7.73 8.87
CA LEU A 188 -5.74 8.29 7.79
C LEU A 188 -5.11 9.63 8.19
N GLU A 189 -5.87 10.52 8.83
CA GLU A 189 -5.36 11.78 9.40
C GLU A 189 -4.23 11.51 10.41
N ARG A 190 -4.37 10.48 11.25
CA ARG A 190 -3.30 10.07 12.18
C ARG A 190 -2.06 9.59 11.44
N ALA A 191 -2.21 8.90 10.31
CA ALA A 191 -1.09 8.42 9.50
C ALA A 191 -0.29 9.57 8.86
N ILE A 192 -0.93 10.70 8.54
CA ILE A 192 -0.27 11.88 7.95
C ILE A 192 0.15 12.93 8.98
N GLU A 193 -0.16 12.74 10.25
CA GLU A 193 0.07 13.74 11.31
C GLU A 193 1.52 14.20 11.39
N GLY A 194 1.74 15.52 11.21
CA GLY A 194 3.04 16.15 11.32
C GLY A 194 3.96 16.01 10.12
N LEU A 195 3.49 15.43 9.00
CA LEU A 195 4.16 15.50 7.70
C LEU A 195 4.14 16.94 7.20
N LYS A 196 5.21 17.32 6.49
CA LYS A 196 5.37 18.63 5.84
C LYS A 196 5.34 18.51 4.31
N CYS A 197 5.61 17.32 3.79
CA CYS A 197 5.49 17.02 2.37
C CYS A 197 4.02 16.97 1.93
N GLU A 198 3.78 16.98 0.63
CA GLU A 198 2.45 16.77 0.11
C GLU A 198 1.94 15.37 0.43
N THR A 199 0.64 15.25 0.68
CA THR A 199 -0.02 13.96 0.90
C THR A 199 -1.09 13.73 -0.14
N ALA A 200 -1.27 12.46 -0.51
CA ALA A 200 -2.30 12.03 -1.46
C ALA A 200 -3.01 10.79 -0.93
N VAL A 201 -4.27 10.63 -1.24
CA VAL A 201 -5.00 9.39 -1.04
C VAL A 201 -5.41 8.80 -2.38
N HIS A 202 -5.18 7.49 -2.55
CA HIS A 202 -5.62 6.75 -3.72
C HIS A 202 -6.76 5.82 -3.34
N ILE A 203 -7.92 6.05 -3.94
CA ILE A 203 -9.11 5.24 -3.76
C ILE A 203 -9.50 4.68 -5.12
N CYS A 204 -9.47 3.36 -5.28
CA CYS A 204 -9.73 2.70 -6.54
C CYS A 204 -10.89 1.69 -6.46
N TYR A 205 -11.39 1.30 -7.62
CA TYR A 205 -12.40 0.25 -7.75
C TYR A 205 -11.82 -1.17 -7.84
N GLY A 206 -10.56 -1.34 -7.45
CA GLY A 206 -9.86 -2.62 -7.42
C GLY A 206 -9.30 -3.07 -8.78
N TYR A 207 -8.51 -4.14 -8.75
CA TYR A 207 -7.89 -4.73 -9.93
C TYR A 207 -8.90 -5.28 -10.94
N GLY A 208 -8.45 -5.59 -12.16
CA GLY A 208 -9.25 -6.19 -13.24
C GLY A 208 -9.56 -7.67 -13.06
N ILE A 209 -9.48 -8.23 -11.84
CA ILE A 209 -9.87 -9.61 -11.55
C ILE A 209 -11.38 -9.77 -11.66
N LYS A 210 -11.82 -11.01 -11.96
CA LYS A 210 -13.24 -11.31 -12.22
C LYS A 210 -14.17 -10.83 -11.09
N ALA A 211 -13.82 -11.05 -9.83
CA ALA A 211 -14.64 -10.64 -8.70
C ALA A 211 -14.88 -9.12 -8.66
N ASN A 212 -13.85 -8.31 -8.93
CA ASN A 212 -13.98 -6.86 -9.01
C ASN A 212 -14.76 -6.40 -10.25
N THR A 213 -14.57 -7.04 -11.39
CA THR A 213 -15.31 -6.71 -12.61
C THR A 213 -16.78 -7.06 -12.50
N ASP A 214 -17.12 -8.16 -11.84
CA ASP A 214 -18.51 -8.55 -11.57
C ASP A 214 -19.17 -7.59 -10.57
N TRP A 215 -18.47 -7.21 -9.49
CA TRP A 215 -18.95 -6.21 -8.57
C TRP A 215 -19.19 -4.85 -9.26
N LYS A 216 -18.28 -4.39 -10.14
CA LYS A 216 -18.46 -3.13 -10.88
C LYS A 216 -19.76 -3.11 -11.71
N LYS A 217 -20.19 -4.25 -12.23
CA LYS A 217 -21.47 -4.36 -12.95
C LYS A 217 -22.70 -4.10 -12.07
N THR A 218 -22.58 -4.29 -10.76
CA THR A 218 -23.65 -4.03 -9.80
C THR A 218 -23.82 -2.54 -9.46
N LEU A 219 -22.83 -1.69 -9.79
CA LEU A 219 -22.83 -0.27 -9.48
C LEU A 219 -23.70 0.58 -10.41
N GLY A 220 -24.29 -0.03 -11.44
CA GLY A 220 -25.10 0.68 -12.44
C GLY A 220 -24.27 1.49 -13.43
N SER A 221 -24.89 2.50 -14.05
CA SER A 221 -24.24 3.36 -15.05
C SER A 221 -23.42 4.51 -14.44
N GLU A 222 -23.75 4.92 -13.22
CA GLU A 222 -23.08 6.01 -12.50
C GLU A 222 -22.44 5.48 -11.21
N TRP A 223 -21.15 5.67 -11.08
CA TRP A 223 -20.39 5.21 -9.92
C TRP A 223 -20.17 6.38 -8.97
N ARG A 224 -21.01 6.49 -7.94
CA ARG A 224 -21.07 7.64 -7.02
C ARG A 224 -20.44 7.38 -5.65
N GLN A 225 -19.67 6.31 -5.47
CA GLN A 225 -19.06 5.96 -4.20
C GLN A 225 -18.19 7.08 -3.61
N TYR A 226 -17.56 7.88 -4.46
CA TYR A 226 -16.72 8.99 -4.01
C TYR A 226 -17.52 10.17 -3.41
N GLU A 227 -18.80 10.32 -3.78
CA GLU A 227 -19.66 11.37 -3.23
C GLU A 227 -19.88 11.21 -1.73
N GLU A 228 -19.81 9.98 -1.21
CA GLU A 228 -19.99 9.65 0.21
C GLU A 228 -18.80 10.04 1.09
N ILE A 229 -17.58 10.03 0.54
CA ILE A 229 -16.34 10.16 1.31
C ILE A 229 -15.53 11.43 1.00
N PHE A 230 -15.50 11.91 -0.24
CA PHE A 230 -14.68 13.05 -0.66
C PHE A 230 -14.96 14.34 0.10
N PRO A 231 -16.21 14.72 0.42
CA PRO A 231 -16.47 15.94 1.18
C PRO A 231 -15.79 15.99 2.55
N LYS A 232 -15.49 14.83 3.14
CA LYS A 232 -14.79 14.72 4.43
C LYS A 232 -13.26 14.67 4.27
N LEU A 233 -12.76 14.13 3.15
CA LEU A 233 -11.33 14.09 2.85
C LEU A 233 -10.74 15.44 2.44
N GLN A 234 -11.57 16.41 2.06
CA GLN A 234 -11.14 17.76 1.64
C GLN A 234 -11.01 18.77 2.79
N LYS A 235 -11.26 18.35 4.03
CA LYS A 235 -11.16 19.21 5.22
C LYS A 235 -9.79 19.11 5.84
#